data_59475920b3b52a2b889f998b09fb7023
#
_entry.id   59475920b3b52a2b889f998b09fb7023
#
_cell.length_a   1.000
_cell.length_b   1.000
_cell.length_c   1.000
_cell.angle_alpha   90.00
_cell.angle_beta   90.00
_cell.angle_gamma   90.00
#
_symmetry.space_group_name_H-M   'P 1'
#
loop_
_entity.id
_entity.type
_entity.pdbx_description
1 polymer ?
#
loop_
_entity_poly.entity_id
_entity_poly.type
_entity_poly.pdbx_seq_one_letter_code
_entity_poly.pdbx_strand_id
1 'polypeptide(L)'
;GNADIYCPWDVINYIDDLMSDSKAKPKAYWINSSGNDLVKRFIDMADKTTKDEIEQLIVGEAVEKRIRLDLTYDEIDNSIDNLWSVLFTTGYLTKNGDVENGMYRLIIPNKEVREVFLLQIRDWFDQVVANDHASTEKINRGFLEGKTDDIQRELTMFLGETISVLDTKARNEEKEIFYHGILIGILKNYSGWAVKSNRESGDGYADILLKPKNPDVGIVIELKYAHSMNELDKACERAMEQIKNHRYDAELREDGRNDLLAYGIAFCKKRCKVVVEKL
;
A
#
# COMPACT_ATOMS: atom_id res chain seq x y z
N GLY A 1 -19.52 -15.37 8.97
CA GLY A 1 -20.51 -16.15 9.71
C GLY A 1 -21.92 -15.65 9.43
N ASN A 2 -22.92 -16.40 9.83
CA ASN A 2 -24.33 -16.08 9.60
C ASN A 2 -24.93 -15.11 10.66
N ALA A 3 -24.10 -14.57 11.55
CA ALA A 3 -24.50 -13.63 12.58
C ALA A 3 -23.47 -12.54 12.76
N ASP A 4 -23.96 -11.31 12.98
CA ASP A 4 -23.12 -10.19 13.40
C ASP A 4 -22.83 -10.32 14.88
N ILE A 5 -21.57 -10.52 15.22
CA ILE A 5 -21.10 -10.64 16.60
C ILE A 5 -20.12 -9.51 16.86
N TYR A 6 -20.38 -8.74 17.92
CA TYR A 6 -19.47 -7.70 18.38
C TYR A 6 -18.50 -8.29 19.42
N CYS A 7 -17.21 -8.00 19.26
CA CYS A 7 -16.21 -8.37 20.26
C CYS A 7 -16.46 -7.56 21.54
N PRO A 8 -16.60 -8.20 22.72
CA PRO A 8 -16.84 -7.48 23.99
C PRO A 8 -15.76 -6.45 24.30
N TRP A 9 -14.51 -6.72 23.96
CA TRP A 9 -13.38 -5.79 24.13
C TRP A 9 -13.59 -4.50 23.33
N ASP A 10 -14.00 -4.62 22.08
CA ASP A 10 -14.23 -3.46 21.21
C ASP A 10 -15.39 -2.60 21.70
N VAL A 11 -16.47 -3.27 22.15
CA VAL A 11 -17.64 -2.59 22.71
C VAL A 11 -17.28 -1.81 23.97
N ILE A 12 -16.51 -2.41 24.89
CA ILE A 12 -16.13 -1.75 26.14
C ILE A 12 -15.23 -0.54 25.86
N ASN A 13 -14.21 -0.69 25.01
CA ASN A 13 -13.30 0.40 24.69
C ASN A 13 -14.01 1.53 23.92
N TYR A 14 -14.95 1.19 23.03
CA TYR A 14 -15.72 2.21 22.32
C TYR A 14 -16.66 2.98 23.25
N ILE A 15 -17.25 2.30 24.25
CA ILE A 15 -18.06 2.97 25.28
C ILE A 15 -17.19 3.91 26.10
N ASP A 16 -15.98 3.52 26.46
CA ASP A 16 -15.04 4.37 27.21
C ASP A 16 -14.65 5.62 26.41
N ASP A 17 -14.36 5.46 25.11
CA ASP A 17 -14.15 6.59 24.20
C ASP A 17 -15.37 7.53 24.16
N LEU A 18 -16.59 6.98 24.07
CA LEU A 18 -17.84 7.78 24.05
C LEU A 18 -18.10 8.51 25.37
N MET A 19 -17.67 7.95 26.51
CA MET A 19 -17.75 8.62 27.80
C MET A 19 -16.80 9.83 27.86
N SER A 20 -15.69 9.79 27.14
CA SER A 20 -14.69 10.87 27.05
C SER A 20 -15.05 11.89 25.96
N ASP A 21 -15.54 11.44 24.82
CA ASP A 21 -16.00 12.27 23.68
C ASP A 21 -17.27 11.67 23.07
N SER A 22 -18.40 12.34 23.27
CA SER A 22 -19.70 11.91 22.73
C SER A 22 -19.77 11.82 21.20
N LYS A 23 -18.78 12.33 20.48
CA LYS A 23 -18.62 12.27 19.02
C LYS A 23 -17.55 11.26 18.58
N ALA A 24 -16.99 10.49 19.50
CA ALA A 24 -15.99 9.48 19.19
C ALA A 24 -16.51 8.51 18.12
N LYS A 25 -15.65 8.17 17.16
CA LYS A 25 -15.97 7.16 16.14
C LYS A 25 -15.33 5.84 16.52
N PRO A 26 -15.93 4.69 16.18
CA PRO A 26 -15.32 3.38 16.39
C PRO A 26 -13.93 3.35 15.71
N LYS A 27 -12.98 2.76 16.40
CA LYS A 27 -11.60 2.47 15.92
C LYS A 27 -11.31 0.98 16.11
N ALA A 28 -10.19 0.55 15.57
CA ALA A 28 -9.73 -0.82 15.70
C ALA A 28 -9.04 -1.00 17.07
N TYR A 29 -9.79 -1.40 18.07
CA TYR A 29 -9.30 -1.57 19.45
C TYR A 29 -8.48 -2.85 19.64
N TRP A 30 -8.69 -3.83 18.78
CA TRP A 30 -8.02 -5.13 18.85
C TRP A 30 -6.58 -5.09 18.32
N ILE A 31 -6.26 -4.17 17.44
CA ILE A 31 -4.93 -4.02 16.85
C ILE A 31 -3.82 -3.90 17.91
N ASN A 32 -4.10 -3.24 19.03
CA ASN A 32 -3.12 -3.01 20.09
C ASN A 32 -3.19 -4.06 21.23
N SER A 33 -4.10 -5.03 21.17
CA SER A 33 -4.30 -6.01 22.25
C SER A 33 -3.46 -7.27 22.11
N SER A 34 -3.00 -7.58 20.90
CA SER A 34 -2.09 -8.70 20.60
C SER A 34 -0.99 -8.23 19.66
N GLY A 35 0.20 -8.83 19.75
CA GLY A 35 1.37 -8.42 18.96
C GLY A 35 1.24 -8.60 17.44
N ASN A 36 0.11 -9.10 16.93
CA ASN A 36 -0.16 -9.40 15.51
C ASN A 36 0.95 -10.20 14.80
N ASP A 37 1.83 -10.84 15.59
CA ASP A 37 3.01 -11.57 15.12
C ASP A 37 2.66 -12.69 14.13
N LEU A 38 1.48 -13.29 14.27
CA LEU A 38 1.02 -14.35 13.36
C LEU A 38 0.82 -13.82 11.94
N VAL A 39 0.18 -12.66 11.79
CA VAL A 39 -0.03 -12.04 10.47
C VAL A 39 1.30 -11.58 9.89
N LYS A 40 2.20 -11.03 10.73
CA LYS A 40 3.54 -10.66 10.30
C LYS A 40 4.31 -11.87 9.78
N ARG A 41 4.40 -12.96 10.54
CA ARG A 41 5.07 -14.21 10.11
C ARG A 41 4.49 -14.75 8.81
N PHE A 42 3.16 -14.70 8.68
CA PHE A 42 2.49 -15.14 7.46
C PHE A 42 2.90 -14.31 6.24
N ILE A 43 3.00 -12.99 6.38
CA ILE A 43 3.44 -12.10 5.31
C ILE A 43 4.93 -12.30 5.00
N ASP A 44 5.77 -12.46 6.03
CA ASP A 44 7.22 -12.68 5.87
C ASP A 44 7.53 -14.01 5.15
N MET A 45 6.73 -15.06 5.38
CA MET A 45 6.88 -16.38 4.75
C MET A 45 6.16 -16.50 3.41
N ALA A 46 5.36 -15.49 3.02
CA ALA A 46 4.54 -15.55 1.82
C ALA A 46 5.38 -15.59 0.54
N ASP A 47 5.25 -16.68 -0.22
CA ASP A 47 5.71 -16.76 -1.60
C ASP A 47 4.80 -15.95 -2.54
N LYS A 48 5.10 -15.93 -3.83
CA LYS A 48 4.31 -15.18 -4.82
C LYS A 48 2.83 -15.60 -4.82
N THR A 49 2.55 -16.90 -4.77
CA THR A 49 1.18 -17.42 -4.78
C THR A 49 0.42 -16.98 -3.52
N THR A 50 1.06 -17.09 -2.37
CA THR A 50 0.47 -16.66 -1.09
C THR A 50 0.24 -15.14 -1.04
N LYS A 51 1.13 -14.33 -1.62
CA LYS A 51 0.93 -12.89 -1.75
C LYS A 51 -0.30 -12.56 -2.60
N ASP A 52 -0.47 -13.23 -3.73
CA ASP A 52 -1.65 -13.05 -4.59
C ASP A 52 -2.95 -13.49 -3.85
N GLU A 53 -2.90 -14.52 -3.01
CA GLU A 53 -4.01 -14.96 -2.16
C GLU A 53 -4.32 -13.97 -1.01
N ILE A 54 -3.31 -13.37 -0.41
CA ILE A 54 -3.49 -12.28 0.57
C ILE A 54 -4.21 -11.10 -0.09
N GLU A 55 -3.84 -10.75 -1.32
CA GLU A 55 -4.50 -9.70 -2.09
C GLU A 55 -5.99 -10.03 -2.28
N GLN A 56 -6.34 -11.26 -2.66
CA GLN A 56 -7.73 -11.71 -2.78
C GLN A 56 -8.50 -11.56 -1.45
N LEU A 57 -7.92 -11.97 -0.34
CA LEU A 57 -8.54 -11.83 0.98
C LEU A 57 -8.82 -10.37 1.36
N ILE A 58 -7.86 -9.49 1.12
CA ILE A 58 -7.98 -8.05 1.47
C ILE A 58 -9.13 -7.39 0.71
N VAL A 59 -9.39 -7.82 -0.52
CA VAL A 59 -10.48 -7.31 -1.35
C VAL A 59 -11.82 -7.98 -1.06
N GLY A 60 -11.85 -8.93 -0.11
CA GLY A 60 -13.03 -9.64 0.32
C GLY A 60 -13.37 -10.86 -0.53
N GLU A 61 -12.44 -11.31 -1.38
CA GLU A 61 -12.56 -12.57 -2.09
C GLU A 61 -12.16 -13.74 -1.19
N ALA A 62 -12.67 -14.92 -1.47
CA ALA A 62 -12.37 -16.12 -0.71
C ALA A 62 -11.22 -16.89 -1.36
N VAL A 63 -10.33 -17.43 -0.52
CA VAL A 63 -9.29 -18.39 -0.93
C VAL A 63 -9.61 -19.79 -0.41
N GLU A 64 -9.25 -20.82 -1.17
CA GLU A 64 -9.50 -22.21 -0.80
C GLU A 64 -8.23 -22.83 -0.22
N LYS A 65 -8.31 -23.32 1.03
CA LYS A 65 -7.20 -23.93 1.75
C LYS A 65 -7.61 -25.18 2.49
N ARG A 66 -6.71 -26.15 2.55
CA ARG A 66 -6.84 -27.27 3.46
C ARG A 66 -6.42 -26.85 4.85
N ILE A 67 -7.28 -27.02 5.83
CA ILE A 67 -7.05 -26.59 7.21
C ILE A 67 -6.81 -27.78 8.11
N ARG A 68 -5.75 -27.71 8.90
CA ARG A 68 -5.42 -28.63 9.98
C ARG A 68 -5.85 -28.01 11.32
N LEU A 69 -6.71 -28.71 12.05
CA LEU A 69 -7.20 -28.26 13.35
C LEU A 69 -6.40 -28.83 14.54
N ASP A 70 -5.46 -29.71 14.26
CA ASP A 70 -4.67 -30.49 15.22
C ASP A 70 -3.21 -30.03 15.34
N LEU A 71 -2.89 -28.82 14.89
CA LEU A 71 -1.53 -28.28 14.92
C LEU A 71 -1.07 -28.00 16.34
N THR A 72 0.18 -28.40 16.63
CA THR A 72 0.89 -28.03 17.85
C THR A 72 1.68 -26.73 17.65
N TYR A 73 2.05 -26.08 18.76
CA TYR A 73 2.81 -24.82 18.72
C TYR A 73 4.13 -24.93 17.94
N ASP A 74 4.83 -26.06 18.05
CA ASP A 74 6.12 -26.28 17.39
C ASP A 74 5.99 -26.48 15.86
N GLU A 75 4.80 -26.76 15.37
CA GLU A 75 4.53 -26.98 13.96
C GLU A 75 4.15 -25.70 13.20
N ILE A 76 3.84 -24.61 13.90
CA ILE A 76 3.26 -23.38 13.29
C ILE A 76 4.15 -22.86 12.18
N ASP A 77 5.43 -22.71 12.44
CA ASP A 77 6.38 -22.06 11.52
C ASP A 77 7.01 -23.06 10.51
N ASN A 78 6.59 -24.32 10.49
CA ASN A 78 7.16 -25.33 9.61
C ASN A 78 6.71 -25.19 8.15
N SER A 79 5.56 -24.55 7.90
CA SER A 79 5.06 -24.32 6.54
C SER A 79 4.03 -23.19 6.50
N ILE A 80 3.88 -22.60 5.31
CA ILE A 80 2.85 -21.59 5.06
C ILE A 80 1.43 -22.18 5.24
N ASP A 81 1.23 -23.46 4.95
CA ASP A 81 -0.07 -24.15 5.13
C ASP A 81 -0.46 -24.27 6.61
N ASN A 82 0.53 -24.43 7.50
CA ASN A 82 0.29 -24.41 8.92
C ASN A 82 -0.14 -23.02 9.41
N LEU A 83 0.48 -21.96 8.88
CA LEU A 83 0.08 -20.60 9.19
C LEU A 83 -1.34 -20.27 8.72
N TRP A 84 -1.77 -20.74 7.53
CA TRP A 84 -3.17 -20.66 7.11
C TRP A 84 -4.12 -21.28 8.15
N SER A 85 -3.76 -22.44 8.65
CA SER A 85 -4.55 -23.16 9.67
C SER A 85 -4.60 -22.39 10.98
N VAL A 86 -3.49 -21.82 11.42
CA VAL A 86 -3.42 -21.02 12.64
C VAL A 86 -4.19 -19.71 12.51
N LEU A 87 -4.08 -19.01 11.40
CA LEU A 87 -4.88 -17.78 11.16
C LEU A 87 -6.38 -18.07 11.20
N PHE A 88 -6.80 -19.24 10.74
CA PHE A 88 -8.20 -19.67 10.82
C PHE A 88 -8.61 -19.99 12.27
N THR A 89 -7.82 -20.79 12.99
CA THR A 89 -8.16 -21.20 14.37
C THR A 89 -8.09 -20.07 15.38
N THR A 90 -7.27 -19.04 15.12
CA THR A 90 -7.14 -17.85 15.97
C THR A 90 -8.09 -16.71 15.58
N GLY A 91 -8.90 -16.89 14.53
CA GLY A 91 -9.94 -15.93 14.15
C GLY A 91 -9.48 -14.78 13.22
N TYR A 92 -8.23 -14.78 12.74
CA TYR A 92 -7.81 -13.86 11.68
C TYR A 92 -8.45 -14.18 10.34
N LEU A 93 -8.84 -15.42 10.13
CA LEU A 93 -9.64 -15.87 8.99
C LEU A 93 -10.89 -16.58 9.47
N THR A 94 -11.93 -16.58 8.65
CA THR A 94 -13.17 -17.30 8.91
C THR A 94 -13.63 -18.04 7.67
N LYS A 95 -14.47 -19.05 7.83
CA LYS A 95 -15.04 -19.79 6.70
C LYS A 95 -16.17 -19.00 6.03
N ASN A 96 -16.22 -19.08 4.72
CA ASN A 96 -17.30 -18.54 3.89
C ASN A 96 -17.99 -19.70 3.17
N GLY A 97 -19.09 -20.21 3.74
CA GLY A 97 -19.83 -21.36 3.24
C GLY A 97 -19.44 -22.69 3.88
N ASP A 98 -19.85 -23.77 3.26
CA ASP A 98 -19.61 -25.13 3.73
C ASP A 98 -18.20 -25.61 3.37
N VAL A 99 -17.74 -26.64 4.09
CA VAL A 99 -16.45 -27.29 3.86
C VAL A 99 -16.66 -28.46 2.91
N GLU A 100 -15.98 -28.46 1.78
CA GLU A 100 -16.05 -29.53 0.81
C GLU A 100 -14.71 -30.27 0.71
N ASN A 101 -14.73 -31.59 0.89
CA ASN A 101 -13.54 -32.45 0.77
C ASN A 101 -12.34 -31.99 1.65
N GLY A 102 -12.60 -31.37 2.81
CA GLY A 102 -11.58 -30.81 3.71
C GLY A 102 -10.97 -29.49 3.23
N MET A 103 -11.52 -28.90 2.18
CA MET A 103 -11.16 -27.58 1.69
C MET A 103 -12.08 -26.51 2.29
N TYR A 104 -11.48 -25.51 2.90
CA TYR A 104 -12.15 -24.37 3.48
C TYR A 104 -12.05 -23.17 2.54
N ARG A 105 -13.19 -22.53 2.26
CA ARG A 105 -13.19 -21.20 1.66
C ARG A 105 -13.02 -20.18 2.76
N LEU A 106 -11.88 -19.51 2.79
CA LEU A 106 -11.49 -18.57 3.82
C LEU A 106 -11.67 -17.13 3.38
N ILE A 107 -12.12 -16.27 4.29
CA ILE A 107 -12.19 -14.82 4.13
C ILE A 107 -11.70 -14.13 5.38
N ILE A 108 -11.35 -12.86 5.28
CA ILE A 108 -11.15 -11.98 6.43
C ILE A 108 -12.51 -11.67 7.05
N PRO A 109 -12.69 -11.86 8.39
CA PRO A 109 -14.00 -11.83 9.02
C PRO A 109 -14.65 -10.44 9.08
N ASN A 110 -13.86 -9.37 9.21
CA ASN A 110 -14.35 -8.02 9.44
C ASN A 110 -13.31 -6.95 9.05
N LYS A 111 -13.71 -5.68 9.14
CA LYS A 111 -12.85 -4.53 8.81
C LYS A 111 -11.64 -4.40 9.72
N GLU A 112 -11.78 -4.69 11.00
CA GLU A 112 -10.70 -4.55 11.98
C GLU A 112 -9.56 -5.53 11.68
N VAL A 113 -9.87 -6.79 11.45
CA VAL A 113 -8.87 -7.79 11.05
C VAL A 113 -8.24 -7.42 9.70
N ARG A 114 -9.04 -6.86 8.78
CA ARG A 114 -8.50 -6.33 7.51
C ARG A 114 -7.45 -5.24 7.74
N GLU A 115 -7.70 -4.32 8.67
CA GLU A 115 -6.73 -3.27 9.04
C GLU A 115 -5.43 -3.87 9.62
N VAL A 116 -5.52 -4.95 10.39
CA VAL A 116 -4.31 -5.67 10.87
C VAL A 116 -3.47 -6.15 9.68
N PHE A 117 -4.07 -6.79 8.68
CA PHE A 117 -3.34 -7.23 7.49
C PHE A 117 -2.70 -6.03 6.75
N LEU A 118 -3.44 -4.95 6.57
CA LEU A 118 -2.96 -3.75 5.89
C LEU A 118 -1.77 -3.11 6.61
N LEU A 119 -1.82 -3.02 7.93
CA LEU A 119 -0.72 -2.50 8.73
C LEU A 119 0.53 -3.39 8.64
N GLN A 120 0.39 -4.71 8.77
CA GLN A 120 1.51 -5.63 8.67
C GLN A 120 2.13 -5.67 7.26
N ILE A 121 1.32 -5.54 6.20
CA ILE A 121 1.80 -5.40 4.82
C ILE A 121 2.58 -4.09 4.65
N ARG A 122 2.12 -3.01 5.24
CA ARG A 122 2.82 -1.72 5.21
C ARG A 122 4.17 -1.81 5.91
N ASP A 123 4.21 -2.39 7.12
CA ASP A 123 5.44 -2.57 7.89
C ASP A 123 6.44 -3.47 7.15
N TRP A 124 5.95 -4.56 6.55
CA TRP A 124 6.76 -5.43 5.70
C TRP A 124 7.30 -4.67 4.49
N PHE A 125 6.47 -3.86 3.82
CA PHE A 125 6.86 -3.05 2.69
C PHE A 125 7.97 -2.05 3.06
N ASP A 126 7.83 -1.34 4.18
CA ASP A 126 8.84 -0.39 4.66
C ASP A 126 10.19 -1.10 4.91
N GLN A 127 10.17 -2.35 5.42
CA GLN A 127 11.38 -3.15 5.59
C GLN A 127 12.00 -3.58 4.25
N VAL A 128 11.18 -4.00 3.28
CA VAL A 128 11.67 -4.38 1.93
C VAL A 128 12.33 -3.18 1.25
N VAL A 129 11.70 -2.01 1.31
CA VAL A 129 12.27 -0.75 0.77
C VAL A 129 13.58 -0.38 1.46
N ALA A 130 13.63 -0.51 2.79
CA ALA A 130 14.83 -0.20 3.57
C ALA A 130 16.00 -1.15 3.27
N ASN A 131 15.72 -2.38 2.86
CA ASN A 131 16.75 -3.39 2.56
C ASN A 131 17.17 -3.40 1.08
N ASP A 132 16.34 -2.95 0.15
CA ASP A 132 16.65 -2.90 -1.28
C ASP A 132 17.24 -1.56 -1.70
N HIS A 133 18.44 -1.28 -1.19
CA HIS A 133 19.16 -0.04 -1.53
C HIS A 133 19.49 0.08 -3.02
N ALA A 134 19.71 -1.03 -3.72
CA ALA A 134 20.14 -1.01 -5.12
C ALA A 134 19.02 -0.53 -6.07
N SER A 135 17.80 -1.08 -5.91
CA SER A 135 16.65 -0.69 -6.73
C SER A 135 16.16 0.71 -6.36
N THR A 136 16.12 1.04 -5.07
CA THR A 136 15.72 2.38 -4.59
C THR A 136 16.69 3.46 -5.07
N GLU A 137 18.00 3.20 -5.08
CA GLU A 137 19.00 4.15 -5.61
C GLU A 137 18.82 4.38 -7.11
N LYS A 138 18.56 3.33 -7.91
CA LYS A 138 18.31 3.46 -9.35
C LYS A 138 17.04 4.28 -9.64
N ILE A 139 15.96 4.04 -8.90
CA ILE A 139 14.72 4.81 -9.02
C ILE A 139 14.99 6.28 -8.72
N ASN A 140 15.67 6.56 -7.60
CA ASN A 140 15.94 7.93 -7.16
C ASN A 140 16.87 8.66 -8.13
N ARG A 141 17.90 7.99 -8.66
CA ARG A 141 18.76 8.55 -9.70
C ARG A 141 17.98 8.79 -11.00
N GLY A 142 17.07 7.89 -11.36
CA GLY A 142 16.18 8.06 -12.51
C GLY A 142 15.37 9.36 -12.44
N PHE A 143 14.84 9.70 -11.27
CA PHE A 143 14.12 10.97 -11.06
C PHE A 143 15.02 12.21 -11.21
N LEU A 144 16.28 12.14 -10.77
CA LEU A 144 17.22 13.26 -10.94
C LEU A 144 17.66 13.45 -12.39
N GLU A 145 17.77 12.36 -13.15
CA GLU A 145 18.33 12.35 -14.50
C GLU A 145 17.25 12.38 -15.61
N GLY A 146 15.97 12.36 -15.26
CA GLY A 146 14.88 12.33 -16.23
C GLY A 146 14.71 10.98 -16.94
N LYS A 147 15.23 9.88 -16.39
CA LYS A 147 15.25 8.55 -17.00
C LYS A 147 13.98 7.76 -16.71
N THR A 148 12.92 8.06 -17.43
CA THR A 148 11.60 7.46 -17.22
C THR A 148 11.58 5.94 -17.38
N ASP A 149 12.33 5.39 -18.35
CA ASP A 149 12.38 3.95 -18.59
C ASP A 149 13.01 3.19 -17.41
N ASP A 150 14.05 3.75 -16.79
CA ASP A 150 14.68 3.16 -15.62
C ASP A 150 13.73 3.19 -14.42
N ILE A 151 13.09 4.34 -14.16
CA ILE A 151 12.08 4.46 -13.09
C ILE A 151 10.95 3.45 -13.31
N GLN A 152 10.39 3.40 -14.51
CA GLN A 152 9.27 2.51 -14.85
C GLN A 152 9.64 1.04 -14.69
N ARG A 153 10.82 0.64 -15.14
CA ARG A 153 11.31 -0.74 -15.02
C ARG A 153 11.48 -1.14 -13.56
N GLU A 154 12.23 -0.36 -12.79
CA GLU A 154 12.51 -0.67 -11.39
C GLU A 154 11.23 -0.64 -10.53
N LEU A 155 10.34 0.36 -10.72
CA LEU A 155 9.05 0.39 -10.04
C LEU A 155 8.17 -0.82 -10.41
N THR A 156 8.14 -1.21 -11.69
CA THR A 156 7.37 -2.39 -12.13
C THR A 156 7.91 -3.69 -11.51
N MET A 157 9.23 -3.85 -11.44
CA MET A 157 9.86 -4.99 -10.77
C MET A 157 9.50 -4.99 -9.27
N PHE A 158 9.68 -3.86 -8.61
CA PHE A 158 9.37 -3.68 -7.21
C PHE A 158 7.90 -4.01 -6.89
N LEU A 159 6.97 -3.47 -7.67
CA LEU A 159 5.54 -3.77 -7.52
C LEU A 159 5.22 -5.26 -7.78
N GLY A 160 5.97 -5.92 -8.69
CA GLY A 160 5.83 -7.33 -8.97
C GLY A 160 6.14 -8.22 -7.76
N GLU A 161 7.03 -7.79 -6.88
CA GLU A 161 7.45 -8.50 -5.68
C GLU A 161 6.64 -8.12 -4.44
N THR A 162 5.90 -7.01 -4.48
CA THR A 162 5.07 -6.54 -3.36
C THR A 162 3.68 -7.15 -3.36
N ILE A 163 2.99 -7.06 -2.24
CA ILE A 163 1.57 -7.36 -2.12
C ILE A 163 0.78 -6.13 -2.60
N SER A 164 0.02 -6.28 -3.67
CA SER A 164 -0.84 -5.21 -4.17
C SER A 164 -2.20 -5.26 -3.47
N VAL A 165 -2.43 -4.35 -2.58
CA VAL A 165 -3.63 -4.32 -1.72
C VAL A 165 -4.89 -3.87 -2.48
N LEU A 166 -4.78 -3.41 -3.73
CA LEU A 166 -5.83 -2.57 -4.33
C LEU A 166 -6.31 -2.99 -5.72
N ASP A 167 -6.18 -4.25 -6.10
CA ASP A 167 -6.56 -4.65 -7.45
C ASP A 167 -8.07 -4.88 -7.67
N THR A 168 -8.94 -4.50 -6.73
CA THR A 168 -10.35 -4.83 -6.80
C THR A 168 -11.29 -3.64 -6.62
N LYS A 169 -12.34 -3.78 -5.88
CA LYS A 169 -13.48 -2.84 -5.73
C LYS A 169 -13.17 -1.53 -4.98
N ALA A 170 -11.92 -1.28 -4.61
CA ALA A 170 -11.52 -0.03 -3.98
C ALA A 170 -11.73 1.16 -4.93
N ARG A 171 -12.07 2.33 -4.39
CA ARG A 171 -12.21 3.55 -5.18
C ARG A 171 -10.85 3.96 -5.75
N ASN A 172 -10.84 4.67 -6.88
CA ASN A 172 -9.60 5.14 -7.49
C ASN A 172 -8.71 5.94 -6.52
N GLU A 173 -9.33 6.79 -5.71
CA GLU A 173 -8.65 7.58 -4.67
C GLU A 173 -7.91 6.69 -3.66
N GLU A 174 -8.52 5.59 -3.21
CA GLU A 174 -7.88 4.64 -2.29
C GLU A 174 -6.69 3.93 -2.94
N LYS A 175 -6.77 3.67 -4.24
CA LYS A 175 -5.68 3.07 -5.03
C LYS A 175 -4.53 4.07 -5.23
N GLU A 176 -4.84 5.32 -5.55
CA GLU A 176 -3.85 6.39 -5.66
C GLU A 176 -3.11 6.61 -4.34
N ILE A 177 -3.83 6.64 -3.21
CA ILE A 177 -3.24 6.73 -1.86
C ILE A 177 -2.25 5.59 -1.58
N PHE A 178 -2.56 4.37 -2.00
CA PHE A 178 -1.66 3.23 -1.82
C PHE A 178 -0.35 3.40 -2.62
N TYR A 179 -0.44 3.67 -3.92
CA TYR A 179 0.77 3.87 -4.75
C TYR A 179 1.56 5.10 -4.32
N HIS A 180 0.87 6.14 -3.85
CA HIS A 180 1.48 7.29 -3.23
C HIS A 180 2.31 6.89 -1.99
N GLY A 181 1.74 6.06 -1.10
CA GLY A 181 2.44 5.54 0.08
C GLY A 181 3.70 4.75 -0.29
N ILE A 182 3.61 3.86 -1.30
CA ILE A 182 4.75 3.12 -1.84
C ILE A 182 5.84 4.07 -2.32
N LEU A 183 5.49 5.02 -3.17
CA LEU A 183 6.46 5.94 -3.76
C LEU A 183 7.11 6.82 -2.69
N ILE A 184 6.34 7.31 -1.72
CA ILE A 184 6.88 8.07 -0.58
C ILE A 184 7.88 7.24 0.23
N GLY A 185 7.60 5.96 0.49
CA GLY A 185 8.53 5.05 1.17
C GLY A 185 9.86 4.95 0.43
N ILE A 186 9.83 4.75 -0.88
CA ILE A 186 11.03 4.68 -1.74
C ILE A 186 11.79 6.01 -1.71
N LEU A 187 11.10 7.13 -1.93
CA LEU A 187 11.72 8.46 -2.05
C LEU A 187 12.31 8.95 -0.73
N LYS A 188 11.69 8.66 0.41
CA LYS A 188 12.19 9.08 1.75
C LYS A 188 13.47 8.37 2.17
N ASN A 189 13.74 7.18 1.63
CA ASN A 189 14.97 6.46 1.93
C ASN A 189 16.22 7.02 1.20
N TYR A 190 16.06 8.01 0.34
CA TYR A 190 17.17 8.65 -0.34
C TYR A 190 17.54 9.97 0.33
N SER A 191 18.80 10.09 0.76
CA SER A 191 19.30 11.28 1.46
C SER A 191 19.64 12.46 0.53
N GLY A 192 19.41 12.31 -0.79
CA GLY A 192 19.76 13.31 -1.80
C GLY A 192 18.78 14.48 -1.92
N TRP A 193 17.61 14.40 -1.29
CA TRP A 193 16.56 15.42 -1.32
C TRP A 193 15.71 15.46 -0.06
N ALA A 194 14.93 16.53 0.10
CA ALA A 194 13.79 16.58 1.01
C ALA A 194 12.51 16.22 0.25
N VAL A 195 11.66 15.37 0.85
CA VAL A 195 10.38 14.92 0.30
C VAL A 195 9.26 15.62 1.04
N LYS A 196 8.37 16.27 0.29
CA LYS A 196 7.09 16.80 0.78
C LYS A 196 5.95 16.10 0.07
N SER A 197 4.88 15.79 0.78
CA SER A 197 3.76 15.02 0.29
C SER A 197 2.45 15.70 0.64
N ASN A 198 1.47 15.67 -0.26
CA ASN A 198 0.15 16.30 -0.14
C ASN A 198 0.27 17.76 0.33
N ARG A 199 1.11 18.54 -0.35
CA ARG A 199 1.37 19.94 -0.01
C ARG A 199 0.58 20.85 -0.91
N GLU A 200 -0.01 21.87 -0.28
CA GLU A 200 -0.56 23.00 -1.01
C GLU A 200 0.54 23.64 -1.85
N SER A 201 0.32 23.71 -3.16
CA SER A 201 1.24 24.33 -4.12
C SER A 201 0.44 24.86 -5.30
N GLY A 202 0.61 26.14 -5.60
CA GLY A 202 -0.22 26.79 -6.60
C GLY A 202 -1.70 26.79 -6.23
N ASP A 203 -2.55 26.36 -7.13
CA ASP A 203 -4.01 26.35 -6.96
C ASP A 203 -4.56 24.99 -6.48
N GLY A 204 -3.73 24.16 -5.81
CA GLY A 204 -4.14 22.85 -5.32
C GLY A 204 -3.10 22.15 -4.47
N TYR A 205 -3.19 20.82 -4.42
CA TYR A 205 -2.31 19.96 -3.63
C TYR A 205 -1.53 19.04 -4.55
N ALA A 206 -0.21 19.25 -4.66
CA ALA A 206 0.68 18.33 -5.34
C ALA A 206 0.83 17.03 -4.53
N ASP A 207 0.80 15.88 -5.19
CA ASP A 207 1.00 14.61 -4.52
C ASP A 207 2.38 14.54 -3.87
N ILE A 208 3.45 14.85 -4.61
CA ILE A 208 4.81 14.81 -4.09
C ILE A 208 5.65 15.95 -4.68
N LEU A 209 6.36 16.64 -3.80
CA LEU A 209 7.41 17.59 -4.15
C LEU A 209 8.75 17.09 -3.63
N LEU A 210 9.77 17.05 -4.51
CA LEU A 210 11.13 16.73 -4.12
C LEU A 210 12.00 17.98 -4.25
N LYS A 211 12.79 18.23 -3.21
CA LYS A 211 13.77 19.32 -3.14
C LYS A 211 15.17 18.72 -3.07
N PRO A 212 15.81 18.43 -4.24
CA PRO A 212 17.18 17.93 -4.27
C PRO A 212 18.18 18.87 -3.57
N LYS A 213 19.34 18.31 -3.20
CA LYS A 213 20.43 19.11 -2.61
C LYS A 213 20.95 20.21 -3.54
N ASN A 214 20.89 19.97 -4.85
CA ASN A 214 21.11 21.08 -5.81
C ASN A 214 19.96 22.09 -5.66
N PRO A 215 20.22 23.34 -5.26
CA PRO A 215 19.20 24.33 -4.99
C PRO A 215 18.43 24.78 -6.24
N ASP A 216 18.97 24.60 -7.43
CA ASP A 216 18.30 24.97 -8.68
C ASP A 216 17.27 23.93 -9.13
N VAL A 217 17.45 22.67 -8.74
CA VAL A 217 16.61 21.55 -9.20
C VAL A 217 15.41 21.37 -8.30
N GLY A 218 14.23 21.21 -8.89
CA GLY A 218 13.00 20.84 -8.20
C GLY A 218 12.23 19.77 -8.99
N ILE A 219 11.50 18.90 -8.29
CA ILE A 219 10.73 17.84 -8.95
C ILE A 219 9.31 17.85 -8.38
N VAL A 220 8.34 17.84 -9.29
CA VAL A 220 6.91 17.66 -9.00
C VAL A 220 6.48 16.31 -9.51
N ILE A 221 5.75 15.54 -8.72
CA ILE A 221 5.22 14.25 -9.13
C ILE A 221 3.72 14.22 -8.84
N GLU A 222 2.95 13.82 -9.83
CA GLU A 222 1.51 13.56 -9.73
C GLU A 222 1.21 12.12 -10.11
N LEU A 223 0.35 11.47 -9.32
CA LEU A 223 0.02 10.06 -9.47
C LEU A 223 -1.41 9.90 -9.97
N LYS A 224 -1.62 8.89 -10.81
CA LYS A 224 -2.96 8.49 -11.25
C LYS A 224 -3.09 6.97 -11.26
N TYR A 225 -4.29 6.50 -10.99
CA TYR A 225 -4.66 5.10 -11.19
C TYR A 225 -5.33 4.92 -12.55
N ALA A 226 -4.93 3.88 -13.27
CA ALA A 226 -5.55 3.44 -14.53
C ALA A 226 -6.22 2.08 -14.34
N HIS A 227 -7.45 1.91 -14.83
CA HIS A 227 -8.20 0.65 -14.71
C HIS A 227 -7.67 -0.46 -15.61
N SER A 228 -7.01 -0.08 -16.70
CA SER A 228 -6.44 -1.00 -17.67
C SER A 228 -5.09 -0.52 -18.17
N MET A 229 -4.31 -1.44 -18.71
CA MET A 229 -3.00 -1.13 -19.31
C MET A 229 -3.12 -0.12 -20.46
N ASN A 230 -4.22 -0.15 -21.21
CA ASN A 230 -4.46 0.75 -22.35
C ASN A 230 -4.78 2.19 -21.91
N GLU A 231 -5.07 2.42 -20.64
CA GLU A 231 -5.38 3.74 -20.09
C GLU A 231 -4.17 4.42 -19.43
N LEU A 232 -3.03 3.73 -19.31
CA LEU A 232 -1.83 4.26 -18.65
C LEU A 232 -1.35 5.57 -19.28
N ASP A 233 -1.28 5.65 -20.61
CA ASP A 233 -0.83 6.87 -21.30
C ASP A 233 -1.77 8.04 -21.01
N LYS A 234 -3.09 7.83 -21.13
CA LYS A 234 -4.08 8.88 -20.81
C LYS A 234 -4.07 9.28 -19.34
N ALA A 235 -3.75 8.36 -18.44
CA ALA A 235 -3.64 8.67 -17.02
C ALA A 235 -2.39 9.52 -16.73
N CYS A 236 -1.27 9.25 -17.40
CA CYS A 236 -0.09 10.11 -17.35
C CYS A 236 -0.37 11.51 -17.93
N GLU A 237 -1.08 11.61 -19.06
CA GLU A 237 -1.49 12.90 -19.63
C GLU A 237 -2.30 13.72 -18.63
N ARG A 238 -3.32 13.11 -17.98
CA ARG A 238 -4.11 13.77 -16.92
C ARG A 238 -3.26 14.23 -15.74
N ALA A 239 -2.26 13.44 -15.31
CA ALA A 239 -1.33 13.85 -14.27
C ALA A 239 -0.54 15.10 -14.68
N MET A 240 0.00 15.12 -15.90
CA MET A 240 0.76 16.25 -16.41
C MET A 240 -0.11 17.50 -16.59
N GLU A 241 -1.34 17.35 -17.08
CA GLU A 241 -2.30 18.45 -17.19
C GLU A 241 -2.64 19.03 -15.81
N GLN A 242 -2.81 18.17 -14.78
CA GLN A 242 -3.10 18.60 -13.43
C GLN A 242 -1.94 19.42 -12.85
N ILE A 243 -0.69 18.98 -12.99
CA ILE A 243 0.50 19.73 -12.57
C ILE A 243 0.50 21.14 -13.17
N LYS A 244 0.25 21.24 -14.48
CA LYS A 244 0.28 22.51 -15.21
C LYS A 244 -0.88 23.44 -14.83
N ASN A 245 -2.10 22.89 -14.82
CA ASN A 245 -3.31 23.68 -14.58
C ASN A 245 -3.39 24.24 -13.16
N HIS A 246 -2.85 23.51 -12.17
CA HIS A 246 -2.87 23.95 -10.77
C HIS A 246 -1.52 24.52 -10.29
N ARG A 247 -0.55 24.70 -11.20
CA ARG A 247 0.74 25.31 -10.92
C ARG A 247 1.45 24.66 -9.71
N TYR A 248 1.50 23.35 -9.67
CA TYR A 248 2.11 22.60 -8.57
C TYR A 248 3.61 22.84 -8.39
N ASP A 249 4.25 23.51 -9.34
CA ASP A 249 5.62 24.00 -9.28
C ASP A 249 5.79 25.30 -8.48
N ALA A 250 4.71 25.96 -8.08
CA ALA A 250 4.75 27.29 -7.45
C ALA A 250 5.64 27.31 -6.19
N GLU A 251 5.48 26.36 -5.26
CA GLU A 251 6.31 26.29 -4.05
C GLU A 251 7.81 26.11 -4.37
N LEU A 252 8.14 25.34 -5.41
CA LEU A 252 9.54 25.15 -5.83
C LEU A 252 10.14 26.42 -6.41
N ARG A 253 9.35 27.18 -7.18
CA ARG A 253 9.76 28.47 -7.74
C ARG A 253 9.93 29.53 -6.64
N GLU A 254 9.06 29.54 -5.65
CA GLU A 254 9.18 30.43 -4.48
C GLU A 254 10.45 30.11 -3.67
N ASP A 255 10.88 28.85 -3.63
CA ASP A 255 12.17 28.44 -3.05
C ASP A 255 13.38 28.84 -3.93
N GLY A 256 13.17 29.50 -5.10
CA GLY A 256 14.22 29.94 -6.04
C GLY A 256 14.71 28.85 -6.98
N ARG A 257 14.00 27.72 -7.11
CA ARG A 257 14.38 26.62 -8.00
C ARG A 257 13.89 26.93 -9.42
N ASN A 258 14.78 26.78 -10.41
CA ASN A 258 14.52 27.15 -11.80
C ASN A 258 14.61 25.98 -12.78
N ASP A 259 15.32 24.91 -12.42
CA ASP A 259 15.42 23.68 -13.22
C ASP A 259 14.41 22.65 -12.69
N LEU A 260 13.19 22.74 -13.22
CA LEU A 260 12.07 21.96 -12.70
C LEU A 260 11.69 20.82 -13.61
N LEU A 261 11.52 19.62 -13.03
CA LEU A 261 11.01 18.44 -13.71
C LEU A 261 9.62 18.09 -13.17
N ALA A 262 8.68 17.84 -14.06
CA ALA A 262 7.35 17.34 -13.74
C ALA A 262 7.22 15.89 -14.20
N TYR A 263 6.79 15.03 -13.27
CA TYR A 263 6.54 13.62 -13.53
C TYR A 263 5.06 13.30 -13.38
N GLY A 264 4.48 12.73 -14.44
CA GLY A 264 3.19 12.06 -14.39
C GLY A 264 3.41 10.55 -14.29
N ILE A 265 2.90 9.92 -13.22
CA ILE A 265 3.04 8.48 -13.01
C ILE A 265 1.66 7.85 -12.94
N ALA A 266 1.39 6.90 -13.82
CA ALA A 266 0.16 6.14 -13.81
C ALA A 266 0.44 4.69 -13.39
N PHE A 267 -0.39 4.18 -12.49
CA PHE A 267 -0.32 2.81 -12.00
C PHE A 267 -1.53 2.00 -12.48
N CYS A 268 -1.29 0.76 -12.88
CA CYS A 268 -2.30 -0.23 -13.16
C CYS A 268 -1.83 -1.58 -12.62
N LYS A 269 -2.43 -2.05 -11.53
CA LYS A 269 -1.99 -3.28 -10.87
C LYS A 269 -0.49 -3.21 -10.52
N LYS A 270 0.26 -4.25 -10.87
CA LYS A 270 1.72 -4.35 -10.65
C LYS A 270 2.54 -3.69 -11.76
N ARG A 271 1.99 -2.72 -12.47
CA ARG A 271 2.66 -2.01 -13.56
C ARG A 271 2.49 -0.51 -13.44
N CYS A 272 3.44 0.23 -13.99
CA CYS A 272 3.33 1.67 -14.09
C CYS A 272 3.80 2.18 -15.45
N LYS A 273 3.41 3.39 -15.76
CA LYS A 273 3.93 4.23 -16.83
C LYS A 273 4.44 5.53 -16.21
N VAL A 274 5.58 6.00 -16.70
CA VAL A 274 6.21 7.24 -16.22
C VAL A 274 6.47 8.15 -17.40
N VAL A 275 6.06 9.40 -17.28
CA VAL A 275 6.39 10.47 -18.23
C VAL A 275 7.04 11.63 -17.50
N VAL A 276 7.88 12.39 -18.20
CA VAL A 276 8.57 13.57 -17.65
C VAL A 276 8.51 14.72 -18.63
N GLU A 277 8.37 15.92 -18.11
CA GLU A 277 8.53 17.17 -18.86
C GLU A 277 9.35 18.16 -18.02
N LYS A 278 10.04 19.06 -18.71
CA LYS A 278 10.70 20.22 -18.09
C LYS A 278 9.71 21.38 -18.03
N LEU A 279 9.57 22.02 -16.84
CA LEU A 279 8.67 23.14 -16.61
C LEU A 279 9.37 24.50 -16.76
#